data_cc6b7f0a9f041e76b5b644bad8d48bf5
#
_entry.id   cc6b7f0a9f041e76b5b644bad8d48bf5
#
_cell.length_a   1.000
_cell.length_b   1.000
_cell.length_c   1.000
_cell.angle_alpha   90.00
_cell.angle_beta   90.00
_cell.angle_gamma   90.00
#
_symmetry.space_group_name_H-M   'P 1'
#
loop_
_entity.id
_entity.type
_entity.pdbx_description
1 polymer ?
#
loop_
_entity_poly.entity_id
_entity_poly.type
_entity_poly.pdbx_seq_one_letter_code
_entity_poly.pdbx_strand_id
1 'polypeptide(L)'
;GQVHVTFGDVVDVEGNEQFGILSGDDLVVRLAVELPGVQRLVFAIKGVDGILRVPPEQADDNDLIENWYPGIEFEGTHQSQIDVTGGIGLKAARGALVASHEVEVTMVNGGKAGRVLNAMLGNDVRGTRVTAKQ
;
A
#
# COMPACT_ATOMS: atom_id res chain seq x y z
N GLY A 1 4.87 -22.49 -12.90
CA GLY A 1 5.13 -21.35 -12.04
C GLY A 1 4.99 -21.71 -10.57
N GLN A 2 5.73 -21.04 -9.73
CA GLN A 2 5.68 -21.19 -8.27
C GLN A 2 5.21 -19.89 -7.64
N VAL A 3 4.44 -19.99 -6.56
CA VAL A 3 4.07 -18.85 -5.71
C VAL A 3 4.97 -18.89 -4.48
N HIS A 4 5.75 -17.85 -4.29
CA HIS A 4 6.57 -17.68 -3.10
C HIS A 4 5.74 -17.02 -2.00
N VAL A 5 5.76 -17.61 -0.80
CA VAL A 5 5.10 -17.05 0.39
C VAL A 5 6.18 -16.67 1.37
N THR A 6 6.15 -15.44 1.83
CA THR A 6 7.10 -14.90 2.81
C THR A 6 6.37 -14.01 3.82
N PHE A 7 7.02 -13.69 4.93
CA PHE A 7 6.49 -12.86 6.00
C PHE A 7 7.63 -12.09 6.68
N GLY A 8 7.28 -11.13 7.54
CA GLY A 8 8.26 -10.45 8.36
C GLY A 8 8.94 -11.37 9.35
N ASP A 9 10.17 -11.05 9.74
CA ASP A 9 10.99 -11.88 10.62
C ASP A 9 11.84 -11.02 11.57
N VAL A 10 12.46 -11.68 12.54
CA VAL A 10 13.50 -11.11 13.38
C VAL A 10 14.83 -11.33 12.67
N VAL A 11 15.63 -10.29 12.57
CA VAL A 11 16.92 -10.30 11.87
C VAL A 11 18.01 -9.74 12.76
N ASP A 12 19.23 -10.22 12.58
CA ASP A 12 20.42 -9.64 13.22
C ASP A 12 20.65 -8.23 12.67
N VAL A 13 21.02 -7.31 13.54
CA VAL A 13 21.38 -5.95 13.19
C VAL A 13 22.80 -5.63 13.67
N GLU A 14 23.51 -4.80 12.91
CA GLU A 14 24.82 -4.30 13.32
C GLU A 14 24.65 -3.21 14.37
N GLY A 15 25.47 -3.23 15.41
CA GLY A 15 25.48 -2.23 16.47
C GLY A 15 25.24 -2.80 17.86
N ASN A 16 24.70 -1.96 18.76
CA ASN A 16 24.43 -2.33 20.16
C ASN A 16 23.14 -3.15 20.35
N GLU A 17 22.27 -3.18 19.35
CA GLU A 17 21.07 -3.99 19.35
C GLU A 17 21.36 -5.36 18.78
N GLN A 18 20.87 -6.41 19.44
CA GLN A 18 21.14 -7.79 19.04
C GLN A 18 20.21 -8.27 17.91
N PHE A 19 19.07 -7.63 17.75
CA PHE A 19 18.10 -7.99 16.70
C PHE A 19 17.22 -6.81 16.30
N GLY A 20 16.67 -6.88 15.11
CA GLY A 20 15.67 -5.97 14.58
C GLY A 20 14.47 -6.72 14.00
N ILE A 21 13.43 -6.00 13.65
CA ILE A 21 12.25 -6.55 12.99
C ILE A 21 12.25 -6.13 11.53
N LEU A 22 12.32 -7.10 10.63
CA LEU A 22 12.06 -6.92 9.22
C LEU A 22 10.56 -7.07 9.00
N SER A 23 9.86 -5.96 8.73
CA SER A 23 8.42 -6.03 8.47
C SER A 23 8.12 -6.63 7.10
N GLY A 24 6.95 -7.28 6.95
CA GLY A 24 6.50 -7.76 5.65
C GLY A 24 6.34 -6.62 4.61
N ASP A 25 6.03 -5.41 5.08
CA ASP A 25 5.93 -4.22 4.21
C ASP A 25 7.31 -3.79 3.67
N ASP A 26 8.37 -3.86 4.48
CA ASP A 26 9.73 -3.57 4.02
C ASP A 26 10.24 -4.63 3.04
N LEU A 27 9.94 -5.89 3.35
CA LEU A 27 10.33 -7.00 2.51
C LEU A 27 9.68 -6.92 1.12
N VAL A 28 8.38 -6.67 1.05
CA VAL A 28 7.66 -6.59 -0.24
C VAL A 28 8.10 -5.39 -1.08
N VAL A 29 8.42 -4.26 -0.44
CA VAL A 29 8.98 -3.09 -1.13
C VAL A 29 10.33 -3.42 -1.75
N ARG A 30 11.22 -4.05 -0.99
CA ARG A 30 12.51 -4.48 -1.47
C ARG A 30 12.42 -5.45 -2.65
N LEU A 31 11.56 -6.45 -2.53
CA LEU A 31 11.30 -7.41 -3.61
C LEU A 31 10.74 -6.71 -4.85
N ALA A 32 9.83 -5.76 -4.69
CA ALA A 32 9.24 -5.05 -5.81
C ALA A 32 10.25 -4.17 -6.56
N VAL A 33 11.22 -3.59 -5.86
CA VAL A 33 12.23 -2.71 -6.46
C VAL A 33 13.43 -3.48 -7.01
N GLU A 34 13.87 -4.54 -6.32
CA GLU A 34 15.12 -5.24 -6.67
C GLU A 34 14.94 -6.42 -7.64
N LEU A 35 13.76 -7.05 -7.67
CA LEU A 35 13.53 -8.16 -8.58
C LEU A 35 13.22 -7.68 -10.00
N PRO A 36 13.84 -8.28 -11.03
CA PRO A 36 13.57 -7.91 -12.40
C PRO A 36 12.16 -8.32 -12.83
N GLY A 37 11.50 -7.47 -13.62
CA GLY A 37 10.22 -7.80 -14.26
C GLY A 37 8.99 -7.70 -13.35
N VAL A 38 9.11 -7.16 -12.15
CA VAL A 38 7.95 -6.85 -11.32
C VAL A 38 7.13 -5.76 -11.99
N GLN A 39 5.87 -6.05 -12.27
CA GLN A 39 4.95 -5.11 -12.92
C GLN A 39 3.99 -4.47 -11.93
N ARG A 40 3.61 -5.19 -10.86
CA ARG A 40 2.57 -4.76 -9.92
C ARG A 40 2.89 -5.11 -8.48
N LEU A 41 2.52 -4.20 -7.59
CA LEU A 41 2.44 -4.39 -6.16
C LEU A 41 1.00 -4.14 -5.72
N VAL A 42 0.38 -5.11 -5.05
CA VAL A 42 -0.98 -4.98 -4.54
C VAL A 42 -0.97 -5.11 -3.02
N PHE A 43 -1.39 -4.07 -2.34
CA PHE A 43 -1.66 -4.12 -0.90
C PHE A 43 -3.11 -4.55 -0.66
N ALA A 44 -3.30 -5.74 -0.13
CA ALA A 44 -4.58 -6.24 0.33
C ALA A 44 -4.83 -5.74 1.76
N ILE A 45 -5.65 -4.71 1.92
CA ILE A 45 -5.98 -4.11 3.21
C ILE A 45 -7.32 -4.64 3.73
N LYS A 46 -7.54 -4.52 5.05
CA LYS A 46 -8.75 -5.04 5.69
C LYS A 46 -9.74 -3.91 5.98
N GLY A 47 -11.01 -4.17 5.71
CA GLY A 47 -12.14 -3.36 6.20
C GLY A 47 -12.48 -2.15 5.36
N VAL A 48 -11.55 -1.63 4.56
CA VAL A 48 -11.76 -0.45 3.69
C VAL A 48 -11.33 -0.75 2.26
N ASP A 49 -11.88 -0.01 1.31
CA ASP A 49 -11.63 -0.24 -0.12
C ASP A 49 -10.30 0.34 -0.62
N GLY A 50 -9.71 1.23 0.15
CA GLY A 50 -8.48 1.94 -0.16
C GLY A 50 -8.22 3.02 0.89
N ILE A 51 -7.50 4.07 0.52
CA ILE A 51 -7.27 5.25 1.36
C ILE A 51 -8.53 6.09 1.37
N LEU A 52 -8.97 6.51 2.54
CA LEU A 52 -10.18 7.30 2.74
C LEU A 52 -9.83 8.75 3.13
N ARG A 53 -10.71 9.69 2.79
CA ARG A 53 -10.59 11.12 3.17
C ARG A 53 -10.92 11.38 4.64
N VAL A 54 -11.72 10.50 5.23
CA VAL A 54 -12.21 10.58 6.61
C VAL A 54 -12.03 9.24 7.30
N PRO A 55 -12.12 9.18 8.64
CA PRO A 55 -12.06 7.91 9.37
C PRO A 55 -13.10 6.89 8.86
N PRO A 56 -12.77 5.59 8.85
CA PRO A 56 -13.63 4.55 8.27
C PRO A 56 -15.07 4.51 8.81
N GLU A 57 -15.25 4.86 10.08
CA GLU A 57 -16.56 4.91 10.76
C GLU A 57 -17.44 6.08 10.31
N GLN A 58 -16.86 7.07 9.61
CA GLN A 58 -17.55 8.25 9.10
C GLN A 58 -17.62 8.25 7.58
N ALA A 59 -16.93 7.30 6.93
CA ALA A 59 -16.75 7.29 5.48
C ALA A 59 -17.97 6.73 4.76
N ASP A 60 -18.26 7.33 3.62
CA ASP A 60 -19.18 6.79 2.62
C ASP A 60 -18.42 6.38 1.33
N ASP A 61 -19.19 5.98 0.30
CA ASP A 61 -18.61 5.52 -0.96
C ASP A 61 -17.83 6.59 -1.75
N ASN A 62 -18.05 7.88 -1.46
CA ASN A 62 -17.40 9.01 -2.12
C ASN A 62 -16.10 9.44 -1.43
N ASP A 63 -15.83 8.92 -0.24
CA ASP A 63 -14.63 9.24 0.53
C ASP A 63 -13.40 8.45 0.11
N LEU A 64 -13.56 7.50 -0.82
CA LEU A 64 -12.43 6.77 -1.38
C LEU A 64 -11.54 7.70 -2.21
N ILE A 65 -10.25 7.73 -1.88
CA ILE A 65 -9.22 8.37 -2.68
C ILE A 65 -8.77 7.39 -3.76
N GLU A 66 -9.27 7.58 -4.98
CA GLU A 66 -8.95 6.67 -6.09
C GLU A 66 -7.49 6.77 -6.54
N ASN A 67 -6.92 7.99 -6.50
CA ASN A 67 -5.52 8.23 -6.83
C ASN A 67 -4.83 8.96 -5.69
N TRP A 68 -3.79 8.38 -5.15
CA TRP A 68 -3.02 8.93 -4.05
C TRP A 68 -1.54 9.11 -4.43
N TYR A 69 -0.95 10.20 -4.00
CA TYR A 69 0.49 10.49 -4.12
C TYR A 69 0.96 11.30 -2.89
N PRO A 70 2.27 11.27 -2.56
CA PRO A 70 2.81 12.05 -1.46
C PRO A 70 2.55 13.55 -1.63
N GLY A 71 2.03 14.18 -0.60
CA GLY A 71 1.70 15.61 -0.61
C GLY A 71 0.36 15.97 -1.25
N ILE A 72 -0.48 14.98 -1.57
CA ILE A 72 -1.84 15.25 -2.03
C ILE A 72 -2.61 16.05 -0.97
N GLU A 73 -3.20 17.16 -1.40
CA GLU A 73 -4.05 18.01 -0.56
C GLU A 73 -5.50 17.88 -1.02
N PHE A 74 -6.43 17.82 -0.08
CA PHE A 74 -7.86 17.83 -0.35
C PHE A 74 -8.47 19.10 0.22
N GLU A 75 -9.35 19.75 -0.52
CA GLU A 75 -10.09 20.92 -0.05
C GLU A 75 -10.84 20.57 1.26
N GLY A 76 -10.57 21.32 2.32
CA GLY A 76 -11.24 21.19 3.62
C GLY A 76 -10.65 20.17 4.58
N THR A 77 -9.59 19.46 4.22
CA THR A 77 -8.91 18.55 5.13
C THR A 77 -7.49 19.01 5.46
N HIS A 78 -7.19 19.18 6.76
CA HIS A 78 -5.79 19.31 7.18
C HIS A 78 -5.10 17.94 7.00
N GLN A 79 -3.84 17.93 6.57
CA GLN A 79 -3.03 16.71 6.39
C GLN A 79 -3.04 15.75 7.60
N SER A 80 -3.27 16.30 8.81
CA SER A 80 -3.43 15.55 10.06
C SER A 80 -4.76 14.80 10.19
N GLN A 81 -5.74 15.07 9.32
CA GLN A 81 -7.08 14.45 9.34
C GLN A 81 -7.26 13.35 8.28
N ILE A 82 -6.33 13.22 7.35
CA ILE A 82 -6.23 11.98 6.57
C ILE A 82 -5.72 10.94 7.57
N ASP A 83 -6.66 10.39 8.33
CA ASP A 83 -6.33 9.36 9.30
C ASP A 83 -5.96 8.08 8.54
N VAL A 84 -4.70 8.01 8.21
CA VAL A 84 -4.02 6.83 7.71
C VAL A 84 -3.82 5.89 8.89
N THR A 85 -4.93 5.57 9.57
CA THR A 85 -4.94 4.71 10.74
C THR A 85 -4.37 3.34 10.41
N GLY A 86 -3.64 2.79 11.35
CA GLY A 86 -3.23 1.40 11.31
C GLY A 86 -2.22 1.01 10.22
N GLY A 87 -1.31 1.91 9.85
CA GLY A 87 -0.22 1.59 8.92
C GLY A 87 -0.56 1.76 7.43
N ILE A 88 -1.76 2.21 7.06
CA ILE A 88 -2.13 2.50 5.67
C ILE A 88 -1.25 3.62 5.10
N GLY A 89 -0.96 4.69 5.88
CA GLY A 89 -0.07 5.76 5.45
C GLY A 89 1.35 5.32 5.18
N LEU A 90 1.85 4.46 6.04
CA LEU A 90 3.16 3.89 5.83
C LEU A 90 3.19 3.00 4.57
N LYS A 91 2.13 2.21 4.33
CA LYS A 91 1.97 1.43 3.10
C LYS A 91 1.87 2.33 1.87
N ALA A 92 1.12 3.44 1.96
CA ALA A 92 0.98 4.41 0.88
C ALA A 92 2.34 5.07 0.54
N ALA A 93 3.08 5.53 1.55
CA ALA A 93 4.41 6.12 1.36
C ALA A 93 5.39 5.11 0.74
N ARG A 94 5.40 3.88 1.23
CA ARG A 94 6.19 2.78 0.65
C ARG A 94 5.75 2.42 -0.76
N GLY A 95 4.44 2.41 -1.02
CA GLY A 95 3.88 2.22 -2.34
C GLY A 95 4.34 3.30 -3.33
N ALA A 96 4.39 4.56 -2.90
CA ALA A 96 4.90 5.65 -3.74
C ALA A 96 6.38 5.48 -4.09
N LEU A 97 7.19 4.98 -3.16
CA LEU A 97 8.57 4.60 -3.45
C LEU A 97 8.63 3.51 -4.54
N VAL A 98 7.83 2.47 -4.43
CA VAL A 98 7.78 1.41 -5.45
C VAL A 98 7.28 1.96 -6.79
N ALA A 99 6.26 2.82 -6.78
CA ALA A 99 5.74 3.46 -7.99
C ALA A 99 6.76 4.35 -8.70
N SER A 100 7.74 4.92 -7.96
CA SER A 100 8.84 5.67 -8.57
C SER A 100 9.81 4.81 -9.40
N HIS A 101 9.72 3.49 -9.28
CA HIS A 101 10.44 2.50 -10.07
C HIS A 101 9.59 1.88 -11.18
N GLU A 102 8.56 2.59 -11.65
CA GLU A 102 7.68 2.17 -12.76
C GLU A 102 6.84 0.90 -12.47
N VAL A 103 6.71 0.52 -11.20
CA VAL A 103 5.84 -0.56 -10.76
C VAL A 103 4.45 0.00 -10.46
N GLU A 104 3.42 -0.61 -11.02
CA GLU A 104 2.03 -0.24 -10.73
C GLU A 104 1.66 -0.64 -9.29
N VAL A 105 1.16 0.31 -8.48
CA VAL A 105 0.83 0.06 -7.08
C VAL A 105 -0.64 0.35 -6.82
N THR A 106 -1.33 -0.64 -6.22
CA THR A 106 -2.75 -0.54 -5.91
C THR A 106 -3.04 -1.05 -4.50
N MET A 107 -3.89 -0.35 -3.77
CA MET A 107 -4.46 -0.79 -2.49
C MET A 107 -5.90 -1.20 -2.69
N VAL A 108 -6.27 -2.39 -2.25
CA VAL A 108 -7.63 -2.93 -2.40
C VAL A 108 -8.10 -3.60 -1.12
N ASN A 109 -9.41 -3.71 -0.95
CA ASN A 109 -10.00 -4.47 0.15
C ASN A 109 -9.81 -5.97 -0.07
N GLY A 110 -8.91 -6.57 0.69
CA GLY A 110 -8.62 -8.00 0.64
C GLY A 110 -9.78 -8.89 1.10
N GLY A 111 -10.75 -8.33 1.82
CA GLY A 111 -11.97 -9.04 2.24
C GLY A 111 -13.07 -9.11 1.18
N LYS A 112 -12.91 -8.43 0.05
CA LYS A 112 -13.88 -8.45 -1.05
C LYS A 112 -13.44 -9.43 -2.13
N ALA A 113 -14.32 -10.37 -2.46
CA ALA A 113 -14.04 -11.41 -3.45
C ALA A 113 -13.59 -10.83 -4.81
N GLY A 114 -12.56 -11.40 -5.40
CA GLY A 114 -12.06 -11.03 -6.72
C GLY A 114 -11.21 -9.77 -6.79
N ARG A 115 -11.21 -8.88 -5.76
CA ARG A 115 -10.49 -7.60 -5.86
C ARG A 115 -8.98 -7.77 -5.97
N VAL A 116 -8.39 -8.59 -5.13
CA VAL A 116 -6.93 -8.85 -5.18
C VAL A 116 -6.56 -9.47 -6.53
N LEU A 117 -7.32 -10.46 -6.99
CA LEU A 117 -7.07 -11.10 -8.28
C LEU A 117 -7.16 -10.09 -9.44
N ASN A 118 -8.22 -9.27 -9.48
CA ASN A 118 -8.39 -8.28 -10.54
C ASN A 118 -7.25 -7.24 -10.52
N ALA A 119 -6.87 -6.73 -9.35
CA ALA A 119 -5.73 -5.82 -9.21
C ALA A 119 -4.42 -6.46 -9.70
N MET A 120 -4.16 -7.72 -9.35
CA MET A 120 -2.98 -8.46 -9.82
C MET A 120 -2.96 -8.67 -11.33
N LEU A 121 -4.12 -8.84 -11.96
CA LEU A 121 -4.27 -8.97 -13.41
C LEU A 121 -4.20 -7.61 -14.14
N GLY A 122 -4.21 -6.49 -13.42
CA GLY A 122 -4.25 -5.14 -14.00
C GLY A 122 -5.63 -4.75 -14.54
N ASN A 123 -6.68 -5.43 -14.10
CA ASN A 123 -8.05 -5.06 -14.41
C ASN A 123 -8.45 -3.85 -13.56
N ASP A 124 -9.45 -3.12 -14.03
CA ASP A 124 -10.08 -2.06 -13.25
C ASP A 124 -10.71 -2.63 -11.97
N VAL A 125 -10.42 -1.98 -10.84
CA VAL A 125 -10.86 -2.43 -9.53
C VAL A 125 -11.06 -1.25 -8.58
N ARG A 126 -12.14 -1.29 -7.80
CA ARG A 126 -12.36 -0.29 -6.74
C ARG A 126 -11.25 -0.39 -5.69
N GLY A 127 -10.46 0.66 -5.56
CA GLY A 127 -9.30 0.75 -4.68
C GLY A 127 -8.60 2.09 -4.80
N THR A 128 -7.42 2.20 -4.22
CA THR A 128 -6.55 3.37 -4.38
C THR A 128 -5.34 3.01 -5.22
N ARG A 129 -5.16 3.71 -6.32
CA ARG A 129 -3.90 3.70 -7.07
C ARG A 129 -2.91 4.62 -6.38
N VAL A 130 -1.71 4.12 -6.11
CA VAL A 130 -0.62 4.89 -5.50
C VAL A 130 0.39 5.26 -6.57
N THR A 131 0.73 6.56 -6.66
CA THR A 131 1.72 7.08 -7.61
C THR A 131 2.83 7.81 -6.87
N ALA A 132 3.99 7.96 -7.51
CA ALA A 132 5.12 8.67 -6.91
C ALA A 132 4.92 10.19 -6.87
N LYS A 133 4.12 10.72 -7.80
CA LYS A 133 3.78 12.14 -7.96
C LYS A 133 2.47 12.25 -8.74
N GLN A 134 1.91 13.45 -8.76
CA GLN A 134 0.72 13.80 -9.56
C GLN A 134 0.96 13.53 -11.05
#